data_8a124425a0480eac7eaab35dc521b8a5
#
_entry.id   8a124425a0480eac7eaab35dc521b8a5
#
_cell.length_a   1.000
_cell.length_b   1.000
_cell.length_c   1.000
_cell.angle_alpha   90.00
_cell.angle_beta   90.00
_cell.angle_gamma   90.00
#
_symmetry.space_group_name_H-M   'P 1'
#
loop_
_entity.id
_entity.type
_entity.pdbx_description
1 polymer ?
#
loop_
_entity_poly.entity_id
_entity_poly.type
_entity_poly.pdbx_seq_one_letter_code
_entity_poly.pdbx_strand_id
1 'polypeptide(L)'
;MPRIDPIKRREYNKKYYFKNENRIKKTLKEWYLKNKEKRKERYKENSKINYYKDKKKKMARVMAYQKIKLKTDINWILRKRLRNRLQKALKGVTKSKKTMDLLGVPHMDFFKTWIECKFKEGMTWENRHLWHLDHVLPCSSFDLTKPEEQAKCFHYTNLQPLWASENLSKGNRIS
;
A
#
# COMPACT_ATOMS: atom_id res chain seq x y z
N MET A 1 46.60 -30.14 18.02
CA MET A 1 46.42 -31.03 16.88
C MET A 1 46.62 -30.25 15.59
N PRO A 2 47.45 -30.68 14.64
CA PRO A 2 47.69 -29.98 13.38
C PRO A 2 46.38 -29.92 12.57
N ARG A 3 46.05 -28.75 12.04
CA ARG A 3 44.88 -28.54 11.19
C ARG A 3 45.08 -29.32 9.88
N ILE A 4 44.21 -30.32 9.63
CA ILE A 4 44.20 -31.07 8.38
C ILE A 4 43.87 -30.12 7.23
N ASP A 5 44.65 -30.16 6.16
CA ASP A 5 44.38 -29.39 4.93
C ASP A 5 42.92 -29.55 4.50
N PRO A 6 42.19 -28.47 4.27
CA PRO A 6 40.78 -28.52 3.87
C PRO A 6 40.50 -29.35 2.63
N ILE A 7 41.45 -29.41 1.66
CA ILE A 7 41.34 -30.19 0.41
C ILE A 7 41.41 -31.68 0.75
N LYS A 8 42.44 -32.10 1.49
CA LYS A 8 42.60 -33.50 1.93
C LYS A 8 41.40 -33.98 2.77
N ARG A 9 40.87 -33.11 3.61
CA ARG A 9 39.67 -33.39 4.40
C ARG A 9 38.43 -33.61 3.53
N ARG A 10 38.26 -32.81 2.47
CA ARG A 10 37.15 -32.93 1.51
C ARG A 10 37.23 -34.25 0.73
N GLU A 11 38.39 -34.62 0.27
CA GLU A 11 38.63 -35.90 -0.44
C GLU A 11 38.35 -37.10 0.46
N TYR A 12 38.86 -37.07 1.68
CA TYR A 12 38.59 -38.11 2.67
C TYR A 12 37.08 -38.26 2.94
N ASN A 13 36.38 -37.16 3.17
CA ASN A 13 34.94 -37.14 3.41
C ASN A 13 34.17 -37.71 2.20
N LYS A 14 34.59 -37.40 0.98
CA LYS A 14 33.98 -37.91 -0.24
C LYS A 14 34.14 -39.44 -0.34
N LYS A 15 35.38 -39.93 -0.13
CA LYS A 15 35.65 -41.37 -0.12
C LYS A 15 34.85 -42.11 0.98
N TYR A 16 34.83 -41.53 2.18
CA TYR A 16 34.08 -42.11 3.30
C TYR A 16 32.57 -42.15 2.99
N TYR A 17 32.01 -41.11 2.40
CA TYR A 17 30.60 -41.07 2.01
C TYR A 17 30.25 -42.20 1.02
N PHE A 18 31.00 -42.34 -0.07
CA PHE A 18 30.75 -43.36 -1.06
C PHE A 18 30.87 -44.78 -0.48
N LYS A 19 31.87 -45.00 0.37
CA LYS A 19 32.06 -46.32 1.02
C LYS A 19 30.90 -46.67 1.99
N ASN A 20 30.25 -45.66 2.58
CA ASN A 20 29.22 -45.87 3.61
C ASN A 20 27.84 -45.38 3.17
N GLU A 21 27.62 -45.09 1.91
CA GLU A 21 26.44 -44.43 1.38
C GLU A 21 25.10 -45.01 1.84
N ASN A 22 24.97 -46.34 1.71
CA ASN A 22 23.75 -47.05 2.10
C ASN A 22 23.47 -46.93 3.60
N ARG A 23 24.49 -47.06 4.44
CA ARG A 23 24.37 -46.91 5.89
C ARG A 23 23.96 -45.47 6.25
N ILE A 24 24.61 -44.50 5.66
CA ILE A 24 24.33 -43.06 5.90
C ILE A 24 22.89 -42.76 5.48
N LYS A 25 22.47 -43.18 4.29
CA LYS A 25 21.09 -42.97 3.80
C LYS A 25 20.06 -43.62 4.71
N LYS A 26 20.30 -44.83 5.21
CA LYS A 26 19.40 -45.52 6.16
C LYS A 26 19.28 -44.71 7.47
N THR A 27 20.41 -44.36 8.08
CA THR A 27 20.42 -43.58 9.33
C THR A 27 19.75 -42.21 9.18
N LEU A 28 19.99 -41.51 8.06
CA LEU A 28 19.32 -40.26 7.76
C LEU A 28 17.81 -40.40 7.60
N LYS A 29 17.35 -41.45 6.93
CA LYS A 29 15.94 -41.76 6.77
C LYS A 29 15.26 -42.02 8.12
N GLU A 30 15.87 -42.83 8.95
CA GLU A 30 15.36 -43.14 10.29
C GLU A 30 15.29 -41.89 11.17
N TRP A 31 16.38 -41.10 11.16
CA TRP A 31 16.43 -39.82 11.88
C TRP A 31 15.35 -38.83 11.36
N TYR A 32 15.17 -38.76 10.03
CA TYR A 32 14.16 -37.89 9.41
C TYR A 32 12.74 -38.30 9.86
N LEU A 33 12.42 -39.59 9.81
CA LEU A 33 11.12 -40.11 10.25
C LEU A 33 10.86 -39.83 11.71
N LYS A 34 11.85 -40.07 12.57
CA LYS A 34 11.78 -39.81 14.02
C LYS A 34 11.56 -38.30 14.34
N ASN A 35 12.13 -37.39 13.53
CA ASN A 35 12.09 -35.98 13.80
C ASN A 35 11.11 -35.20 12.91
N LYS A 36 10.35 -35.85 12.06
CA LYS A 36 9.50 -35.26 11.02
C LYS A 36 8.52 -34.22 11.60
N GLU A 37 7.75 -34.61 12.60
CA GLU A 37 6.73 -33.73 13.19
C GLU A 37 7.36 -32.54 13.94
N LYS A 38 8.38 -32.76 14.74
CA LYS A 38 9.12 -31.70 15.44
C LYS A 38 9.73 -30.68 14.45
N ARG A 39 10.24 -31.13 13.31
CA ARG A 39 10.76 -30.26 12.24
C ARG A 39 9.64 -29.45 11.57
N LYS A 40 8.49 -30.09 11.33
CA LYS A 40 7.31 -29.44 10.73
C LYS A 40 6.77 -28.32 11.63
N GLU A 41 6.67 -28.57 12.92
CA GLU A 41 6.26 -27.56 13.90
C GLU A 41 7.24 -26.38 13.96
N ARG A 42 8.54 -26.67 14.10
CA ARG A 42 9.59 -25.63 14.09
C ARG A 42 9.59 -24.82 12.79
N TYR A 43 9.35 -25.48 11.63
CA TYR A 43 9.24 -24.77 10.36
C TYR A 43 8.03 -23.84 10.33
N LYS A 44 6.86 -24.28 10.80
CA LYS A 44 5.66 -23.44 10.91
C LYS A 44 5.89 -22.24 11.82
N GLU A 45 6.52 -22.44 12.95
CA GLU A 45 6.82 -21.38 13.92
C GLU A 45 7.82 -20.36 13.34
N ASN A 46 8.92 -20.83 12.78
CA ASN A 46 9.91 -19.97 12.13
C ASN A 46 9.32 -19.20 10.94
N SER A 47 8.47 -19.83 10.14
CA SER A 47 7.77 -19.17 9.03
C SER A 47 6.86 -18.04 9.53
N LYS A 48 6.14 -18.28 10.64
CA LYS A 48 5.29 -17.27 11.28
C LYS A 48 6.12 -16.09 11.81
N ILE A 49 7.22 -16.37 12.51
CA ILE A 49 8.14 -15.34 13.04
C ILE A 49 8.73 -14.51 11.88
N ASN A 50 9.23 -15.15 10.82
CA ASN A 50 9.80 -14.47 9.67
C ASN A 50 8.76 -13.62 8.94
N TYR A 51 7.52 -14.15 8.78
CA TYR A 51 6.41 -13.38 8.19
C TYR A 51 6.16 -12.07 8.95
N TYR A 52 6.05 -12.11 10.28
CA TYR A 52 5.82 -10.88 11.06
C TYR A 52 7.01 -9.93 11.05
N LYS A 53 8.24 -10.46 11.09
CA LYS A 53 9.47 -9.67 10.98
C LYS A 53 9.54 -8.94 9.62
N ASP A 54 9.27 -9.64 8.53
CA ASP A 54 9.24 -9.06 7.18
C ASP A 54 8.09 -8.07 7.00
N LYS A 55 6.92 -8.34 7.57
CA LYS A 55 5.78 -7.42 7.57
C LYS A 55 6.12 -6.10 8.24
N LYS A 56 6.76 -6.14 9.41
CA LYS A 56 7.21 -4.94 10.14
C LYS A 56 8.20 -4.13 9.31
N LYS A 57 9.18 -4.79 8.71
CA LYS A 57 10.20 -4.16 7.84
C LYS A 57 9.58 -3.52 6.58
N LYS A 58 8.67 -4.23 5.91
CA LYS A 58 7.90 -3.71 4.76
C LYS A 58 7.08 -2.49 5.16
N MET A 59 6.38 -2.55 6.29
CA MET A 59 5.55 -1.46 6.79
C MET A 59 6.38 -0.20 7.09
N ALA A 60 7.54 -0.35 7.73
CA ALA A 60 8.47 0.76 7.98
C ALA A 60 8.93 1.44 6.67
N ARG A 61 9.27 0.64 5.64
CA ARG A 61 9.62 1.17 4.30
C ARG A 61 8.47 1.93 3.65
N VAL A 62 7.25 1.39 3.72
CA VAL A 62 6.05 2.06 3.17
C VAL A 62 5.78 3.37 3.88
N MET A 63 5.89 3.41 5.21
CA MET A 63 5.71 4.64 6.00
C MET A 63 6.77 5.70 5.66
N ALA A 64 8.04 5.30 5.55
CA ALA A 64 9.13 6.19 5.16
C ALA A 64 8.89 6.78 3.75
N TYR A 65 8.55 5.94 2.78
CA TYR A 65 8.19 6.37 1.43
C TYR A 65 7.02 7.36 1.43
N GLN A 66 5.94 7.04 2.15
CA GLN A 66 4.77 7.93 2.24
C GLN A 66 5.13 9.27 2.89
N LYS A 67 5.98 9.27 3.92
CA LYS A 67 6.45 10.51 4.58
C LYS A 67 7.21 11.42 3.62
N ILE A 68 8.05 10.84 2.76
CA ILE A 68 8.76 11.60 1.72
C ILE A 68 7.76 12.15 0.70
N LYS A 69 6.89 11.29 0.14
CA LYS A 69 5.91 11.68 -0.87
C LYS A 69 4.93 12.76 -0.39
N LEU A 70 4.54 12.73 0.88
CA LEU A 70 3.70 13.79 1.50
C LEU A 70 4.36 15.17 1.51
N LYS A 71 5.69 15.24 1.42
CA LYS A 71 6.42 16.51 1.39
C LYS A 71 6.75 16.99 -0.02
N THR A 72 7.00 16.06 -0.95
CA THR A 72 7.66 16.34 -2.23
C THR A 72 6.76 16.16 -3.47
N ASP A 73 5.61 15.48 -3.36
CA ASP A 73 4.83 15.09 -4.53
C ASP A 73 3.36 15.47 -4.40
N ILE A 74 3.00 16.62 -4.96
CA ILE A 74 1.62 17.14 -4.93
C ILE A 74 0.64 16.18 -5.61
N ASN A 75 1.00 15.61 -6.74
CA ASN A 75 0.14 14.66 -7.46
C ASN A 75 -0.15 13.41 -6.65
N TRP A 76 0.84 12.91 -5.92
CA TRP A 76 0.66 11.78 -5.01
C TRP A 76 -0.29 12.13 -3.85
N ILE A 77 -0.14 13.34 -3.28
CA ILE A 77 -1.02 13.84 -2.22
C ILE A 77 -2.46 13.94 -2.71
N LEU A 78 -2.68 14.53 -3.88
CA LEU A 78 -4.01 14.65 -4.50
C LEU A 78 -4.65 13.29 -4.72
N ARG A 79 -3.93 12.33 -5.33
CA ARG A 79 -4.42 10.96 -5.52
C ARG A 79 -4.82 10.29 -4.20
N LYS A 80 -4.00 10.47 -3.16
CA LYS A 80 -4.30 9.91 -1.83
C LYS A 80 -5.54 10.54 -1.22
N ARG A 81 -5.66 11.88 -1.27
CA ARG A 81 -6.83 12.60 -0.77
C ARG A 81 -8.11 12.19 -1.50
N LEU A 82 -8.08 12.14 -2.83
CA LEU A 82 -9.22 11.69 -3.65
C LEU A 82 -9.65 10.27 -3.32
N ARG A 83 -8.71 9.32 -3.23
CA ARG A 83 -9.05 7.94 -2.83
C ARG A 83 -9.72 7.87 -1.47
N ASN A 84 -9.20 8.60 -0.49
CA ASN A 84 -9.76 8.61 0.86
C ASN A 84 -11.17 9.24 0.88
N ARG A 85 -11.39 10.30 0.11
CA ARG A 85 -12.74 10.91 -0.02
C ARG A 85 -13.74 9.95 -0.65
N LEU A 86 -13.38 9.35 -1.78
CA LEU A 86 -14.21 8.34 -2.44
C LEU A 86 -14.57 7.20 -1.48
N GLN A 87 -13.59 6.65 -0.78
CA GLN A 87 -13.82 5.56 0.18
C GLN A 87 -14.77 5.97 1.31
N LYS A 88 -14.62 7.19 1.83
CA LYS A 88 -15.49 7.73 2.88
C LYS A 88 -16.90 8.00 2.37
N ALA A 89 -17.04 8.58 1.18
CA ALA A 89 -18.35 8.90 0.59
C ALA A 89 -19.14 7.65 0.26
N LEU A 90 -18.49 6.62 -0.27
CA LEU A 90 -19.15 5.37 -0.67
C LEU A 90 -19.61 4.52 0.52
N LYS A 91 -19.03 4.64 1.72
CA LYS A 91 -19.46 3.96 2.96
C LYS A 91 -19.89 2.49 2.76
N GLY A 92 -19.06 1.70 2.07
CA GLY A 92 -19.35 0.28 1.80
C GLY A 92 -20.04 -0.01 0.46
N VAL A 93 -20.50 1.01 -0.25
CA VAL A 93 -20.94 0.85 -1.64
C VAL A 93 -19.75 0.55 -2.53
N THR A 94 -19.90 -0.39 -3.46
CA THR A 94 -18.83 -0.76 -4.38
C THR A 94 -18.52 0.39 -5.35
N LYS A 95 -17.25 0.72 -5.46
CA LYS A 95 -16.78 1.72 -6.40
C LYS A 95 -16.88 1.20 -7.84
N SER A 96 -17.61 1.93 -8.71
CA SER A 96 -17.93 1.50 -10.08
C SER A 96 -16.73 1.48 -11.04
N LYS A 97 -15.77 2.42 -10.89
CA LYS A 97 -14.60 2.58 -11.77
C LYS A 97 -13.35 2.96 -10.98
N LYS A 98 -12.18 2.98 -11.62
CA LYS A 98 -10.95 3.52 -11.00
C LYS A 98 -11.13 4.99 -10.63
N THR A 99 -10.35 5.48 -9.64
CA THR A 99 -10.46 6.87 -9.16
C THR A 99 -10.26 7.90 -10.28
N MET A 100 -9.32 7.66 -11.19
CA MET A 100 -9.05 8.57 -12.30
C MET A 100 -10.19 8.61 -13.33
N ASP A 101 -10.81 7.45 -13.59
CA ASP A 101 -11.94 7.33 -14.50
C ASP A 101 -13.19 8.03 -13.95
N LEU A 102 -13.43 7.92 -12.62
CA LEU A 102 -14.51 8.66 -11.95
C LEU A 102 -14.25 10.16 -11.93
N LEU A 103 -12.97 10.56 -11.81
CA LEU A 103 -12.57 11.95 -11.86
C LEU A 103 -12.73 12.55 -13.25
N GLY A 104 -12.72 11.73 -14.31
CA GLY A 104 -12.87 12.16 -15.70
C GLY A 104 -11.69 12.95 -16.23
N VAL A 105 -10.48 12.70 -15.73
CA VAL A 105 -9.26 13.45 -16.14
C VAL A 105 -8.22 12.51 -16.76
N PRO A 106 -7.47 12.98 -17.78
CA PRO A 106 -6.46 12.15 -18.44
C PRO A 106 -5.26 11.83 -17.53
N HIS A 107 -4.85 12.79 -16.71
CA HIS A 107 -3.71 12.67 -15.79
C HIS A 107 -3.82 13.67 -14.63
N MET A 108 -3.05 13.43 -13.56
CA MET A 108 -3.13 14.24 -12.33
C MET A 108 -2.65 15.68 -12.51
N ASP A 109 -1.74 15.93 -13.45
CA ASP A 109 -1.27 17.30 -13.71
C ASP A 109 -2.40 18.18 -14.24
N PHE A 110 -3.25 17.63 -15.13
CA PHE A 110 -4.48 18.33 -15.57
C PHE A 110 -5.36 18.69 -14.38
N PHE A 111 -5.62 17.74 -13.49
CA PHE A 111 -6.44 17.98 -12.29
C PHE A 111 -5.78 19.00 -11.34
N LYS A 112 -4.47 18.95 -11.19
CA LYS A 112 -3.71 19.90 -10.38
C LYS A 112 -3.90 21.33 -10.93
N THR A 113 -3.68 21.52 -12.23
CA THR A 113 -3.87 22.81 -12.89
C THR A 113 -5.32 23.29 -12.79
N TRP A 114 -6.30 22.40 -12.97
CA TRP A 114 -7.72 22.71 -12.78
C TRP A 114 -8.03 23.26 -11.39
N ILE A 115 -7.46 22.67 -10.34
CA ILE A 115 -7.64 23.14 -8.97
C ILE A 115 -6.89 24.47 -8.74
N GLU A 116 -5.69 24.65 -9.30
CA GLU A 116 -4.94 25.92 -9.25
C GLU A 116 -5.72 27.07 -9.85
N CYS A 117 -6.37 26.87 -10.99
CA CYS A 117 -7.23 27.88 -11.62
C CYS A 117 -8.44 28.31 -10.73
N LYS A 118 -8.77 27.53 -9.73
CA LYS A 118 -9.87 27.81 -8.77
C LYS A 118 -9.36 28.27 -7.40
N PHE A 119 -8.08 28.48 -7.24
CA PHE A 119 -7.55 29.00 -5.99
C PHE A 119 -8.10 30.40 -5.71
N LYS A 120 -8.55 30.59 -4.48
CA LYS A 120 -8.86 31.89 -3.96
C LYS A 120 -7.58 32.62 -3.54
N GLU A 121 -7.65 33.92 -3.37
CA GLU A 121 -6.53 34.71 -2.89
C GLU A 121 -5.86 34.07 -1.67
N GLY A 122 -4.55 34.00 -1.69
CA GLY A 122 -3.73 33.40 -0.64
C GLY A 122 -3.67 31.87 -0.63
N MET A 123 -4.42 31.15 -1.47
CA MET A 123 -4.32 29.69 -1.57
C MET A 123 -3.08 29.27 -2.36
N THR A 124 -2.33 28.32 -1.80
CA THR A 124 -1.17 27.70 -2.44
C THR A 124 -1.07 26.21 -2.09
N TRP A 125 -0.18 25.49 -2.74
CA TRP A 125 0.07 24.07 -2.40
C TRP A 125 0.85 23.94 -1.07
N GLU A 126 1.62 24.94 -0.70
CA GLU A 126 2.38 24.97 0.55
C GLU A 126 1.44 25.05 1.74
N ASN A 127 0.40 25.89 1.63
CA ASN A 127 -0.61 26.05 2.68
C ASN A 127 -1.84 25.14 2.52
N ARG A 128 -1.71 24.04 1.75
CA ARG A 128 -2.78 23.05 1.49
C ARG A 128 -3.42 22.42 2.73
N HIS A 129 -2.90 22.65 3.90
CA HIS A 129 -3.50 22.25 5.17
C HIS A 129 -4.58 23.20 5.66
N LEU A 130 -4.63 24.41 5.12
CA LEU A 130 -5.60 25.45 5.46
C LEU A 130 -6.84 25.42 4.55
N TRP A 131 -6.84 24.62 3.49
CA TRP A 131 -7.96 24.48 2.58
C TRP A 131 -8.25 23.02 2.23
N HIS A 132 -9.50 22.76 1.85
CA HIS A 132 -9.98 21.43 1.49
C HIS A 132 -10.38 21.36 0.02
N LEU A 133 -10.23 20.19 -0.60
CA LEU A 133 -10.98 19.86 -1.79
C LEU A 133 -12.42 19.56 -1.37
N ASP A 134 -13.38 20.24 -1.93
CA ASP A 134 -14.78 20.04 -1.64
C ASP A 134 -15.61 19.77 -2.91
N HIS A 135 -16.83 19.25 -2.74
CA HIS A 135 -17.77 19.08 -3.83
C HIS A 135 -18.65 20.32 -3.96
N VAL A 136 -18.81 20.84 -5.18
CA VAL A 136 -19.77 21.92 -5.46
C VAL A 136 -21.17 21.45 -5.07
N LEU A 137 -21.65 20.36 -5.68
CA LEU A 137 -22.84 19.64 -5.25
C LEU A 137 -22.42 18.56 -4.25
N PRO A 138 -22.94 18.55 -3.02
CA PRO A 138 -22.50 17.61 -1.97
C PRO A 138 -22.83 16.16 -2.34
N CYS A 139 -22.04 15.21 -1.81
CA CYS A 139 -22.24 13.78 -2.09
C CYS A 139 -23.64 13.28 -1.68
N SER A 140 -24.30 13.93 -0.76
CA SER A 140 -25.68 13.62 -0.34
C SER A 140 -26.73 13.90 -1.42
N SER A 141 -26.39 14.69 -2.44
CA SER A 141 -27.28 14.99 -3.58
C SER A 141 -27.26 13.90 -4.66
N PHE A 142 -26.48 12.84 -4.48
CA PHE A 142 -26.32 11.78 -5.46
C PHE A 142 -26.68 10.41 -4.89
N ASP A 143 -27.33 9.57 -5.70
CA ASP A 143 -27.51 8.15 -5.37
C ASP A 143 -26.22 7.37 -5.73
N LEU A 144 -25.30 7.30 -4.77
CA LEU A 144 -24.00 6.66 -4.96
C LEU A 144 -24.07 5.12 -5.14
N THR A 145 -25.24 4.51 -5.09
CA THR A 145 -25.42 3.11 -5.48
C THR A 145 -25.36 2.93 -6.99
N LYS A 146 -25.62 4.01 -7.75
CA LYS A 146 -25.65 4.02 -9.22
C LYS A 146 -24.30 4.47 -9.80
N PRO A 147 -23.70 3.69 -10.73
CA PRO A 147 -22.42 4.03 -11.36
C PRO A 147 -22.38 5.41 -12.04
N GLU A 148 -23.45 5.81 -12.69
CA GLU A 148 -23.58 7.11 -13.36
C GLU A 148 -23.60 8.28 -12.38
N GLU A 149 -24.26 8.11 -11.22
CA GLU A 149 -24.28 9.12 -10.17
C GLU A 149 -22.93 9.23 -9.47
N GLN A 150 -22.22 8.09 -9.29
CA GLN A 150 -20.82 8.13 -8.83
C GLN A 150 -19.94 8.93 -9.80
N ALA A 151 -20.11 8.72 -11.12
CA ALA A 151 -19.33 9.45 -12.12
C ALA A 151 -19.59 10.97 -12.06
N LYS A 152 -20.85 11.39 -11.91
CA LYS A 152 -21.21 12.81 -11.77
C LYS A 152 -20.68 13.41 -10.46
N CYS A 153 -20.89 12.73 -9.34
CA CYS A 153 -20.49 13.19 -8.03
C CYS A 153 -18.97 13.44 -7.96
N PHE A 154 -18.18 12.49 -8.44
CA PHE A 154 -16.72 12.53 -8.32
C PHE A 154 -16.00 13.14 -9.53
N HIS A 155 -16.74 13.62 -10.53
CA HIS A 155 -16.15 14.30 -11.68
C HIS A 155 -15.37 15.55 -11.27
N TYR A 156 -14.26 15.84 -11.94
CA TYR A 156 -13.38 16.97 -11.58
C TYR A 156 -14.11 18.32 -11.60
N THR A 157 -15.13 18.49 -12.45
CA THR A 157 -15.94 19.72 -12.50
C THR A 157 -16.77 19.98 -11.24
N ASN A 158 -17.11 18.89 -10.52
CA ASN A 158 -17.81 18.99 -9.24
C ASN A 158 -16.86 19.18 -8.04
N LEU A 159 -15.58 19.43 -8.29
CA LEU A 159 -14.58 19.64 -7.24
C LEU A 159 -14.06 21.06 -7.24
N GLN A 160 -13.86 21.61 -6.04
CA GLN A 160 -13.35 22.96 -5.82
C GLN A 160 -12.46 23.03 -4.58
N PRO A 161 -11.47 23.93 -4.52
CA PRO A 161 -10.81 24.27 -3.28
C PRO A 161 -11.66 25.24 -2.47
N LEU A 162 -11.82 24.98 -1.17
CA LEU A 162 -12.43 25.91 -0.22
C LEU A 162 -11.54 26.05 1.00
N TRP A 163 -11.47 27.24 1.58
CA TRP A 163 -10.85 27.40 2.90
C TRP A 163 -11.51 26.47 3.91
N ALA A 164 -10.73 25.95 4.85
CA ALA A 164 -11.24 24.97 5.81
C ALA A 164 -12.45 25.51 6.61
N SER A 165 -12.43 26.79 6.97
CA SER A 165 -13.55 27.48 7.63
C SER A 165 -14.78 27.55 6.75
N GLU A 166 -14.64 27.94 5.48
CA GLU A 166 -15.72 27.98 4.51
C GLU A 166 -16.34 26.61 4.27
N ASN A 167 -15.48 25.59 4.13
CA ASN A 167 -15.94 24.21 3.94
C ASN A 167 -16.73 23.69 5.15
N LEU A 168 -16.30 24.01 6.37
CA LEU A 168 -17.05 23.67 7.59
C LEU A 168 -18.39 24.42 7.65
N SER A 169 -18.39 25.70 7.33
CA SER A 169 -19.62 26.51 7.29
C SER A 169 -20.59 26.06 6.21
N LYS A 170 -20.07 25.62 5.05
CA LYS A 170 -20.89 25.10 3.95
C LYS A 170 -21.63 23.81 4.33
N GLY A 171 -20.94 22.87 4.99
CA GLY A 171 -21.53 21.54 5.30
C GLY A 171 -22.04 20.84 4.05
N ASN A 172 -23.31 20.44 4.06
CA ASN A 172 -24.00 19.78 2.92
C ASN A 172 -24.78 20.73 2.02
N ARG A 173 -24.59 22.04 2.15
CA ARG A 173 -25.29 23.02 1.29
C ARG A 173 -24.61 23.08 -0.09
N ILE A 174 -25.38 23.47 -1.09
CA ILE A 174 -24.85 23.78 -2.44
C ILE A 174 -24.06 25.11 -2.35
N SER A 175 -22.91 25.16 -2.99
CA SER A 175 -22.08 26.40 -3.07
C SER A 175 -22.58 27.28 -4.17
#